data_b0768807dcb7b285278e69ef277f299a
#
_entry.id   b0768807dcb7b285278e69ef277f299a
#
_cell.length_a   1.000
_cell.length_b   1.000
_cell.length_c   1.000
_cell.angle_alpha   90.00
_cell.angle_beta   90.00
_cell.angle_gamma   90.00
#
_symmetry.space_group_name_H-M   'P 1'
#
loop_
_entity.id
_entity.type
_entity.pdbx_description
1 polymer ?
#
loop_
_entity_poly.entity_id
_entity_poly.type
_entity_poly.pdbx_seq_one_letter_code
_entity_poly.pdbx_strand_id
1 'polypeptide(L)'
;MAQIDQLDPELGASLREKYAIVGVGETEYLRGSNTTTRAMAVTAIRNAMADAGLGPGDVDGMLSYSGADSTLSTFVSADLGIRLNFYMDVNGGGSSTEALTGIAMGIIEAGMCQTVAIFRSMNGHSQTRIGGTGARAVAPVVGEFLHERSYGWQSAGQKFAPTFLRHMYDYGTTPEQVAHVKVAHSQHASNNPKAYYKNRVTVEDVVNSRMICKPLHLLDCCVETDNATAIIITSAERAKDLRQIPALIRGVVGRVSKPRADLHYQAGPISTVAGHYAGPRLWRNAGLGPDEVDVTGSYDAFTFTTMLQLEDYGFCTKGEGGDYVSNGTTFLGGRRPNNTSGGHLCEGYTHGIAMVVENVRQLRHEADDSCPIGPDGKRQHTYDHSEGGCRQVKGVEISANLGWATPGTGSAMVMRRGV
;
A
#
# COMPACT_ATOMS: atom_id res chain seq x y z
N MET A 1 13.91 -19.07 14.35
CA MET A 1 12.54 -19.07 14.95
C MET A 1 12.53 -18.51 16.38
N ALA A 2 13.51 -18.77 17.23
CA ALA A 2 13.43 -18.39 18.65
C ALA A 2 13.37 -16.89 19.01
N GLN A 3 13.76 -15.96 18.14
CA GLN A 3 13.79 -14.52 18.47
C GLN A 3 12.45 -13.78 18.27
N ILE A 4 11.51 -14.35 17.52
CA ILE A 4 10.23 -13.69 17.19
C ILE A 4 9.21 -13.82 18.33
N ASP A 5 9.33 -14.87 19.14
CA ASP A 5 8.40 -15.18 20.24
C ASP A 5 8.73 -14.45 21.58
N GLN A 6 9.77 -13.62 21.60
CA GLN A 6 10.19 -12.91 22.83
C GLN A 6 9.48 -11.57 23.07
N LEU A 7 8.69 -11.07 22.09
CA LEU A 7 7.90 -9.86 22.30
C LEU A 7 6.64 -10.20 23.11
N ASP A 8 6.42 -9.41 24.16
CA ASP A 8 5.21 -9.52 24.97
C ASP A 8 3.95 -9.44 24.08
N PRO A 9 3.17 -10.52 24.02
CA PRO A 9 1.98 -10.57 23.16
C PRO A 9 0.92 -9.55 23.59
N GLU A 10 0.90 -9.12 24.85
CA GLU A 10 -0.11 -8.19 25.36
C GLU A 10 0.17 -6.74 24.96
N LEU A 11 1.44 -6.35 24.78
CA LEU A 11 1.80 -4.97 24.43
C LEU A 11 1.18 -4.53 23.08
N GLY A 12 1.26 -5.36 22.05
CA GLY A 12 0.67 -5.06 20.76
C GLY A 12 -0.86 -5.04 20.79
N ALA A 13 -1.47 -5.92 21.55
CA ALA A 13 -2.91 -5.99 21.73
C ALA A 13 -3.47 -4.81 22.54
N SER A 14 -2.68 -4.22 23.43
CA SER A 14 -3.11 -3.08 24.25
C SER A 14 -3.42 -1.82 23.46
N LEU A 15 -2.90 -1.70 22.22
CA LEU A 15 -3.14 -0.55 21.33
C LEU A 15 -4.30 -0.81 20.33
N ARG A 16 -4.92 -1.99 20.37
CA ARG A 16 -6.01 -2.36 19.47
C ARG A 16 -7.16 -1.37 19.57
N GLU A 17 -7.52 -0.78 18.43
CA GLU A 17 -8.63 0.18 18.29
C GLU A 17 -8.54 1.46 19.14
N LYS A 18 -7.36 1.77 19.71
CA LYS A 18 -7.13 3.05 20.38
C LYS A 18 -6.87 4.21 19.42
N TYR A 19 -6.54 3.92 18.18
CA TYR A 19 -6.21 4.89 17.14
C TYR A 19 -6.99 4.60 15.87
N ALA A 20 -7.18 5.64 15.07
CA ALA A 20 -7.93 5.54 13.82
C ALA A 20 -7.34 6.41 12.72
N ILE A 21 -7.50 5.99 11.48
CA ILE A 21 -7.36 6.85 10.32
C ILE A 21 -8.70 7.60 10.16
N VAL A 22 -8.63 8.93 10.21
CA VAL A 22 -9.80 9.82 10.21
C VAL A 22 -9.92 10.64 8.95
N GLY A 23 -8.84 10.82 8.20
CA GLY A 23 -8.82 11.57 6.96
C GLY A 23 -7.93 10.91 5.91
N VAL A 24 -8.37 10.97 4.65
CA VAL A 24 -7.63 10.48 3.49
C VAL A 24 -7.63 11.53 2.39
N GLY A 25 -6.51 11.67 1.69
CA GLY A 25 -6.39 12.67 0.63
C GLY A 25 -5.35 12.26 -0.40
N GLU A 26 -5.60 12.64 -1.64
CA GLU A 26 -4.73 12.35 -2.76
C GLU A 26 -4.80 13.44 -3.81
N THR A 27 -3.82 13.47 -4.71
CA THR A 27 -3.86 14.21 -5.97
C THR A 27 -4.27 13.27 -7.11
N GLU A 28 -4.43 13.80 -8.30
CA GLU A 28 -4.56 12.98 -9.50
C GLU A 28 -3.29 12.18 -9.77
N TYR A 29 -3.44 11.04 -10.46
CA TYR A 29 -2.35 10.19 -10.92
C TYR A 29 -2.00 10.55 -12.36
N LEU A 30 -0.90 11.28 -12.55
CA LEU A 30 -0.55 11.87 -13.84
C LEU A 30 0.80 11.37 -14.35
N ARG A 31 0.99 11.43 -15.66
CA ARG A 31 2.30 11.38 -16.30
C ARG A 31 2.60 12.76 -16.89
N GLY A 32 3.54 13.48 -16.26
CA GLY A 32 3.83 14.87 -16.61
C GLY A 32 2.93 15.85 -15.88
N SER A 33 2.93 15.81 -14.54
CA SER A 33 2.12 16.69 -13.69
C SER A 33 2.49 18.17 -13.80
N ASN A 34 3.71 18.50 -14.26
CA ASN A 34 4.27 19.85 -14.29
C ASN A 34 4.23 20.59 -12.94
N THR A 35 4.21 19.84 -11.84
CA THR A 35 4.19 20.38 -10.48
C THR A 35 5.25 19.72 -9.60
N THR A 36 5.54 20.32 -8.46
CA THR A 36 6.55 19.83 -7.53
C THR A 36 5.97 18.81 -6.55
N THR A 37 6.81 17.90 -6.06
CA THR A 37 6.44 16.99 -4.97
C THR A 37 5.93 17.74 -3.74
N ARG A 38 6.48 18.93 -3.46
CA ARG A 38 6.03 19.80 -2.36
C ARG A 38 4.61 20.29 -2.55
N ALA A 39 4.27 20.81 -3.73
CA ALA A 39 2.91 21.29 -4.02
C ALA A 39 1.89 20.16 -4.00
N MET A 40 2.26 18.98 -4.53
CA MET A 40 1.39 17.79 -4.47
C MET A 40 1.17 17.32 -3.02
N ALA A 41 2.22 17.29 -2.19
CA ALA A 41 2.10 16.92 -0.77
C ALA A 41 1.16 17.86 -0.01
N VAL A 42 1.31 19.17 -0.21
CA VAL A 42 0.42 20.20 0.36
C VAL A 42 -1.03 19.95 -0.04
N THR A 43 -1.28 19.64 -1.31
CA THR A 43 -2.63 19.35 -1.81
C THR A 43 -3.19 18.08 -1.19
N ALA A 44 -2.44 17.00 -1.15
CA ALA A 44 -2.90 15.73 -0.58
C ALA A 44 -3.23 15.86 0.93
N ILE A 45 -2.38 16.53 1.71
CA ILE A 45 -2.64 16.73 3.15
C ILE A 45 -3.84 17.67 3.36
N ARG A 46 -3.98 18.73 2.55
CA ARG A 46 -5.16 19.61 2.63
C ARG A 46 -6.43 18.84 2.33
N ASN A 47 -6.44 17.96 1.34
CA ASN A 47 -7.56 17.10 1.02
C ASN A 47 -7.86 16.12 2.18
N ALA A 48 -6.83 15.53 2.80
CA ALA A 48 -7.00 14.65 3.94
C ALA A 48 -7.55 15.37 5.19
N MET A 49 -7.10 16.60 5.46
CA MET A 49 -7.66 17.44 6.52
C MET A 49 -9.13 17.79 6.24
N ALA A 50 -9.44 18.21 5.01
CA ALA A 50 -10.79 18.53 4.60
C ALA A 50 -11.74 17.32 4.70
N ASP A 51 -11.26 16.12 4.34
CA ASP A 51 -12.01 14.88 4.48
C ASP A 51 -12.39 14.63 5.96
N ALA A 52 -11.44 14.79 6.88
CA ALA A 52 -11.68 14.63 8.31
C ALA A 52 -12.46 15.79 8.96
N GLY A 53 -12.63 16.92 8.28
CA GLY A 53 -13.20 18.14 8.87
C GLY A 53 -12.21 18.88 9.78
N LEU A 54 -10.91 18.73 9.55
CA LEU A 54 -9.82 19.33 10.32
C LEU A 54 -9.21 20.53 9.59
N GLY A 55 -8.64 21.45 10.38
CA GLY A 55 -7.83 22.56 9.90
C GLY A 55 -6.35 22.42 10.26
N PRO A 56 -5.51 23.37 9.80
CA PRO A 56 -4.07 23.34 10.12
C PRO A 56 -3.74 23.34 11.61
N GLY A 57 -4.58 23.96 12.45
CA GLY A 57 -4.41 24.01 13.90
C GLY A 57 -4.71 22.70 14.62
N ASP A 58 -5.33 21.74 13.93
CA ASP A 58 -5.71 20.44 14.48
C ASP A 58 -4.64 19.37 14.28
N VAL A 59 -3.65 19.61 13.40
CA VAL A 59 -2.58 18.67 13.06
C VAL A 59 -1.28 19.20 13.66
N ASP A 60 -0.59 18.38 14.44
CA ASP A 60 0.64 18.74 15.15
C ASP A 60 1.76 17.70 15.04
N GLY A 61 1.52 16.65 14.28
CA GLY A 61 2.52 15.65 13.89
C GLY A 61 2.58 15.43 12.38
N MET A 62 3.78 15.18 11.82
CA MET A 62 3.93 14.89 10.39
C MET A 62 5.02 13.85 10.16
N LEU A 63 4.68 12.83 9.39
CA LEU A 63 5.61 11.76 9.01
C LEU A 63 5.61 11.62 7.49
N SER A 64 6.79 11.36 6.93
CA SER A 64 6.92 11.05 5.52
C SER A 64 7.98 9.99 5.24
N TYR A 65 7.96 9.46 4.03
CA TYR A 65 8.99 8.53 3.58
C TYR A 65 9.34 8.75 2.10
N SER A 66 10.61 8.53 1.78
CA SER A 66 11.09 8.71 0.41
C SER A 66 12.34 7.89 0.12
N GLY A 67 12.61 7.68 -1.16
CA GLY A 67 13.90 7.21 -1.67
C GLY A 67 14.73 8.36 -2.27
N ALA A 68 14.76 9.52 -1.59
CA ALA A 68 15.33 10.80 -2.09
C ALA A 68 14.55 11.39 -3.29
N ASP A 69 13.25 11.14 -3.36
CA ASP A 69 12.35 11.50 -4.47
C ASP A 69 11.09 12.23 -4.00
N SER A 70 11.10 12.83 -2.80
CA SER A 70 9.98 13.54 -2.19
C SER A 70 10.41 14.90 -1.62
N THR A 71 9.63 15.44 -0.73
CA THR A 71 9.85 16.69 -0.01
C THR A 71 9.86 16.46 1.50
N LEU A 72 10.45 17.37 2.25
CA LEU A 72 10.53 17.28 3.71
C LEU A 72 9.24 17.76 4.38
N SER A 73 8.88 17.10 5.48
CA SER A 73 7.72 17.44 6.33
C SER A 73 7.74 18.91 6.78
N THR A 74 8.91 19.46 7.11
CA THR A 74 9.06 20.85 7.56
C THR A 74 8.68 21.87 6.49
N PHE A 75 8.95 21.60 5.22
CA PHE A 75 8.55 22.49 4.12
C PHE A 75 7.05 22.46 3.88
N VAL A 76 6.48 21.26 3.94
CA VAL A 76 5.05 21.06 3.74
C VAL A 76 4.23 21.69 4.87
N SER A 77 4.67 21.51 6.13
CA SER A 77 4.00 22.12 7.28
C SER A 77 4.05 23.65 7.25
N ALA A 78 5.17 24.23 6.80
CA ALA A 78 5.28 25.68 6.64
C ALA A 78 4.28 26.22 5.60
N ASP A 79 4.10 25.56 4.46
CA ASP A 79 3.13 25.96 3.44
C ASP A 79 1.66 25.80 3.89
N LEU A 80 1.39 24.84 4.77
CA LEU A 80 0.07 24.62 5.34
C LEU A 80 -0.23 25.47 6.57
N GLY A 81 0.77 26.17 7.13
CA GLY A 81 0.62 26.89 8.40
C GLY A 81 0.47 25.97 9.62
N ILE A 82 0.98 24.74 9.54
CA ILE A 82 0.95 23.76 10.62
C ILE A 82 2.16 23.95 11.52
N ARG A 83 1.93 24.08 12.84
CA ARG A 83 2.98 24.05 13.84
C ARG A 83 3.19 22.63 14.33
N LEU A 84 4.34 22.04 14.01
CA LEU A 84 4.66 20.66 14.39
C LEU A 84 5.21 20.56 15.82
N ASN A 85 4.64 19.67 16.62
CA ASN A 85 5.21 19.18 17.87
C ASN A 85 6.15 18.00 17.61
N PHE A 86 5.88 17.20 16.55
CA PHE A 86 6.73 16.10 16.13
C PHE A 86 6.77 15.98 14.60
N TYR A 87 7.93 15.67 14.03
CA TYR A 87 8.05 15.25 12.63
C TYR A 87 9.19 14.26 12.43
N MET A 88 9.05 13.43 11.41
CA MET A 88 10.10 12.51 10.99
C MET A 88 9.96 12.19 9.50
N ASP A 89 11.08 12.32 8.77
CA ASP A 89 11.20 11.91 7.38
C ASP A 89 12.13 10.71 7.31
N VAL A 90 11.64 9.57 6.80
CA VAL A 90 12.42 8.33 6.76
C VAL A 90 12.80 7.92 5.35
N ASN A 91 13.95 7.29 5.20
CA ASN A 91 14.27 6.59 3.97
C ASN A 91 13.49 5.28 3.92
N GLY A 92 12.68 5.10 2.88
CA GLY A 92 11.82 3.92 2.74
C GLY A 92 11.01 3.89 1.47
N GLY A 93 10.40 2.74 1.24
CA GLY A 93 9.53 2.43 0.11
C GLY A 93 8.24 1.75 0.58
N GLY A 94 7.80 0.73 -0.13
CA GLY A 94 6.52 0.07 0.04
C GLY A 94 6.23 -0.64 1.37
N SER A 95 7.19 -0.70 2.29
CA SER A 95 6.97 -1.18 3.68
C SER A 95 6.97 -0.04 4.70
N SER A 96 6.66 1.18 4.28
CA SER A 96 6.77 2.34 5.17
C SER A 96 5.43 2.86 5.68
N THR A 97 4.36 2.76 4.93
CA THR A 97 3.06 3.33 5.32
C THR A 97 2.55 2.73 6.62
N GLU A 98 2.46 1.42 6.70
CA GLU A 98 1.97 0.70 7.88
C GLU A 98 2.94 0.86 9.05
N ALA A 99 4.25 0.88 8.77
CA ALA A 99 5.26 1.13 9.79
C ALA A 99 5.16 2.53 10.39
N LEU A 100 4.97 3.57 9.56
CA LEU A 100 4.76 4.94 10.04
C LEU A 100 3.42 5.09 10.77
N THR A 101 2.40 4.32 10.39
CA THR A 101 1.15 4.23 11.16
C THR A 101 1.42 3.74 12.58
N GLY A 102 2.23 2.69 12.74
CA GLY A 102 2.65 2.23 14.07
C GLY A 102 3.46 3.26 14.85
N ILE A 103 4.35 4.00 14.18
CA ILE A 103 5.09 5.12 14.79
C ILE A 103 4.12 6.22 15.22
N ALA A 104 3.15 6.60 14.37
CA ALA A 104 2.14 7.61 14.70
C ALA A 104 1.36 7.23 15.97
N MET A 105 0.91 5.97 16.07
CA MET A 105 0.27 5.46 17.29
C MET A 105 1.17 5.62 18.51
N GLY A 106 2.43 5.25 18.40
CA GLY A 106 3.39 5.32 19.52
C GLY A 106 3.70 6.75 19.98
N ILE A 107 3.86 7.70 19.07
CA ILE A 107 4.16 9.10 19.43
C ILE A 107 2.92 9.82 19.99
N ILE A 108 1.70 9.43 19.56
CA ILE A 108 0.46 9.92 20.17
C ILE A 108 0.30 9.34 21.59
N GLU A 109 0.52 8.02 21.77
CA GLU A 109 0.48 7.37 23.11
C GLU A 109 1.50 8.00 24.08
N ALA A 110 2.66 8.40 23.58
CA ALA A 110 3.70 9.07 24.37
C ALA A 110 3.40 10.56 24.64
N GLY A 111 2.30 11.12 24.15
CA GLY A 111 1.92 12.51 24.33
C GLY A 111 2.81 13.52 23.57
N MET A 112 3.55 13.07 22.54
CA MET A 112 4.42 13.96 21.74
C MET A 112 3.62 14.80 20.74
N CYS A 113 2.47 14.31 20.30
CA CYS A 113 1.51 15.00 19.44
C CYS A 113 0.11 14.36 19.59
N GLN A 114 -0.90 14.96 18.99
CA GLN A 114 -2.28 14.47 19.08
C GLN A 114 -2.84 13.97 17.75
N THR A 115 -2.41 14.58 16.65
CA THR A 115 -2.92 14.26 15.31
C THR A 115 -1.76 14.29 14.32
N VAL A 116 -1.55 13.18 13.63
CA VAL A 116 -0.41 12.96 12.74
C VAL A 116 -0.88 12.84 11.31
N ALA A 117 -0.31 13.64 10.42
CA ALA A 117 -0.41 13.45 8.97
C ALA A 117 0.76 12.57 8.49
N ILE A 118 0.46 11.51 7.75
CA ILE A 118 1.46 10.71 7.03
C ILE A 118 1.26 10.95 5.54
N PHE A 119 2.34 11.28 4.82
CA PHE A 119 2.23 11.49 3.39
C PHE A 119 3.36 10.84 2.59
N ARG A 120 3.06 10.58 1.34
CA ARG A 120 3.99 10.23 0.28
C ARG A 120 3.73 11.10 -0.94
N SER A 121 4.75 11.77 -1.45
CA SER A 121 4.66 12.55 -2.68
C SER A 121 5.82 12.22 -3.60
N MET A 122 5.57 12.10 -4.89
CA MET A 122 6.60 11.69 -5.84
C MET A 122 6.30 12.14 -7.27
N ASN A 123 7.33 12.52 -7.99
CA ASN A 123 7.33 12.69 -9.43
C ASN A 123 7.89 11.42 -10.09
N GLY A 124 7.16 10.29 -9.88
CA GLY A 124 7.62 8.97 -10.26
C GLY A 124 7.72 8.74 -11.76
N HIS A 125 7.02 9.54 -12.57
CA HIS A 125 7.17 9.56 -14.01
C HIS A 125 8.09 10.68 -14.51
N SER A 126 7.90 11.92 -14.01
CA SER A 126 8.55 13.12 -14.58
C SER A 126 10.00 13.31 -14.17
N GLN A 127 10.41 12.77 -13.02
CA GLN A 127 11.78 12.95 -12.49
C GLN A 127 12.47 11.61 -12.23
N THR A 128 12.39 11.12 -10.99
CA THR A 128 13.07 9.88 -10.60
C THR A 128 12.17 8.67 -10.86
N ARG A 129 12.37 8.00 -11.97
CA ARG A 129 11.62 6.79 -12.32
C ARG A 129 12.11 5.59 -11.51
N ILE A 130 11.25 5.04 -10.70
CA ILE A 130 11.56 3.92 -9.79
C ILE A 130 11.88 2.64 -10.57
N GLY A 131 11.19 2.42 -11.70
CA GLY A 131 11.46 1.28 -12.59
C GLY A 131 12.80 1.32 -13.30
N GLY A 132 13.54 2.43 -13.17
CA GLY A 132 14.85 2.57 -13.82
C GLY A 132 14.78 2.96 -15.30
N THR A 133 13.59 3.30 -15.80
CA THR A 133 13.39 3.82 -17.17
C THR A 133 13.51 5.35 -17.17
N GLY A 134 14.14 5.92 -18.19
CA GLY A 134 14.32 7.38 -18.32
C GLY A 134 15.70 7.88 -17.86
N ALA A 135 15.94 9.20 -18.04
CA ALA A 135 17.18 9.84 -17.63
C ALA A 135 17.27 9.89 -16.09
N ARG A 136 18.16 9.12 -15.52
CA ARG A 136 18.53 9.22 -14.11
C ARG A 136 19.71 10.17 -13.95
N ALA A 137 19.62 11.07 -12.98
CA ALA A 137 20.82 11.56 -12.34
C ALA A 137 21.52 10.34 -11.70
N VAL A 138 22.71 10.01 -12.17
CA VAL A 138 23.48 8.88 -11.64
C VAL A 138 24.01 9.30 -10.28
N ALA A 139 23.25 8.99 -9.22
CA ALA A 139 23.77 9.10 -7.87
C ALA A 139 25.00 8.16 -7.74
N PRO A 140 26.07 8.58 -7.06
CA PRO A 140 27.20 7.71 -6.78
C PRO A 140 26.69 6.43 -6.09
N VAL A 141 27.03 5.28 -6.61
CA VAL A 141 26.71 4.00 -5.98
C VAL A 141 27.84 3.68 -5.02
N VAL A 142 27.48 3.40 -3.79
CA VAL A 142 28.43 3.08 -2.70
C VAL A 142 28.02 1.80 -2.00
N GLY A 143 28.96 1.17 -1.34
CA GLY A 143 28.73 -0.03 -0.55
C GLY A 143 28.29 -1.24 -1.38
N GLU A 144 27.36 -2.01 -0.84
CA GLU A 144 26.83 -3.26 -1.41
C GLU A 144 26.20 -3.09 -2.80
N PHE A 145 25.65 -1.93 -3.11
CA PHE A 145 25.06 -1.65 -4.42
C PHE A 145 26.07 -1.64 -5.58
N LEU A 146 27.37 -1.50 -5.29
CA LEU A 146 28.42 -1.60 -6.30
C LEU A 146 28.48 -3.01 -6.91
N HIS A 147 28.28 -4.05 -6.11
CA HIS A 147 28.25 -5.43 -6.59
C HIS A 147 27.09 -5.64 -7.56
N GLU A 148 25.89 -5.20 -7.18
CA GLU A 148 24.69 -5.36 -8.01
C GLU A 148 24.87 -4.69 -9.38
N ARG A 149 25.40 -3.46 -9.42
CA ARG A 149 25.65 -2.73 -10.68
C ARG A 149 26.67 -3.38 -11.57
N SER A 150 27.73 -3.97 -11.01
CA SER A 150 28.76 -4.66 -11.77
C SER A 150 28.21 -5.84 -12.58
N TYR A 151 27.10 -6.45 -12.09
CA TYR A 151 26.37 -7.52 -12.78
C TYR A 151 25.18 -7.02 -13.61
N GLY A 152 25.03 -5.71 -13.79
CA GLY A 152 23.95 -5.13 -14.58
C GLY A 152 22.61 -5.01 -13.84
N TRP A 153 22.56 -5.24 -12.53
CA TRP A 153 21.34 -5.14 -11.73
C TRP A 153 21.06 -3.68 -11.37
N GLN A 154 20.29 -3.02 -12.21
CA GLN A 154 20.05 -1.58 -12.11
C GLN A 154 18.59 -1.20 -11.81
N SER A 155 17.66 -2.11 -12.13
CA SER A 155 16.22 -1.82 -11.97
C SER A 155 15.58 -2.66 -10.88
N ALA A 156 14.45 -2.18 -10.33
CA ALA A 156 13.65 -2.93 -9.38
C ALA A 156 13.21 -4.29 -9.97
N GLY A 157 12.77 -4.34 -11.23
CA GLY A 157 12.36 -5.58 -11.88
C GLY A 157 13.44 -6.66 -11.83
N GLN A 158 14.70 -6.29 -12.11
CA GLN A 158 15.82 -7.23 -12.05
C GLN A 158 16.07 -7.76 -10.63
N LYS A 159 15.84 -6.92 -9.61
CA LYS A 159 16.04 -7.31 -8.21
C LYS A 159 14.93 -8.24 -7.70
N PHE A 160 13.72 -8.08 -8.20
CA PHE A 160 12.55 -8.87 -7.78
C PHE A 160 12.36 -10.17 -8.59
N ALA A 161 12.74 -10.18 -9.86
CA ALA A 161 12.55 -11.32 -10.76
C ALA A 161 13.09 -12.68 -10.24
N PRO A 162 14.27 -12.76 -9.59
CA PRO A 162 14.76 -14.01 -9.03
C PRO A 162 13.84 -14.65 -8.00
N THR A 163 13.13 -13.82 -7.22
CA THR A 163 12.16 -14.31 -6.23
C THR A 163 10.98 -15.00 -6.92
N PHE A 164 10.49 -14.44 -8.02
CA PHE A 164 9.43 -15.06 -8.81
C PHE A 164 9.91 -16.34 -9.52
N LEU A 165 11.08 -16.30 -10.17
CA LEU A 165 11.67 -17.50 -10.78
C LEU A 165 11.84 -18.63 -9.77
N ARG A 166 12.25 -18.31 -8.56
CA ARG A 166 12.41 -19.32 -7.51
C ARG A 166 11.07 -19.92 -7.10
N HIS A 167 10.03 -19.10 -6.97
CA HIS A 167 8.68 -19.57 -6.67
C HIS A 167 8.13 -20.49 -7.77
N MET A 168 8.34 -20.12 -9.04
CA MET A 168 8.01 -20.98 -10.19
C MET A 168 8.71 -22.32 -10.13
N TYR A 169 9.99 -22.32 -9.75
CA TYR A 169 10.78 -23.55 -9.64
C TYR A 169 10.32 -24.43 -8.46
N ASP A 170 10.07 -23.85 -7.30
CA ASP A 170 9.76 -24.60 -6.09
C ASP A 170 8.33 -25.15 -6.10
N TYR A 171 7.37 -24.41 -6.70
CA TYR A 171 5.93 -24.70 -6.57
C TYR A 171 5.22 -24.89 -7.92
N GLY A 172 5.90 -24.71 -9.04
CA GLY A 172 5.28 -24.89 -10.35
C GLY A 172 4.36 -23.74 -10.79
N THR A 173 4.33 -22.63 -10.06
CA THR A 173 3.52 -21.45 -10.41
C THR A 173 3.85 -20.95 -11.81
N THR A 174 2.85 -20.59 -12.59
CA THR A 174 3.04 -20.15 -13.98
C THR A 174 2.82 -18.63 -14.13
N PRO A 175 3.40 -17.99 -15.16
CA PRO A 175 3.13 -16.60 -15.48
C PRO A 175 1.64 -16.32 -15.74
N GLU A 176 0.92 -17.28 -16.34
CA GLU A 176 -0.51 -17.18 -16.64
C GLU A 176 -1.35 -17.09 -15.36
N GLN A 177 -1.02 -17.90 -14.34
CA GLN A 177 -1.71 -17.81 -13.04
C GLN A 177 -1.51 -16.43 -12.43
N VAL A 178 -0.28 -15.93 -12.41
CA VAL A 178 0.07 -14.64 -11.78
C VAL A 178 -0.47 -13.45 -12.59
N ALA A 179 -0.62 -13.59 -13.92
CA ALA A 179 -1.23 -12.57 -14.77
C ALA A 179 -2.66 -12.20 -14.33
N HIS A 180 -3.39 -13.11 -13.68
CA HIS A 180 -4.73 -12.82 -13.16
C HIS A 180 -4.74 -11.68 -12.12
N VAL A 181 -3.62 -11.39 -11.46
CA VAL A 181 -3.51 -10.19 -10.60
C VAL A 181 -3.69 -8.93 -11.44
N LYS A 182 -3.00 -8.82 -12.58
CA LYS A 182 -3.16 -7.66 -13.49
C LYS A 182 -4.56 -7.61 -14.08
N VAL A 183 -5.13 -8.76 -14.45
CA VAL A 183 -6.50 -8.85 -14.97
C VAL A 183 -7.49 -8.31 -13.94
N ALA A 184 -7.44 -8.78 -12.69
CA ALA A 184 -8.28 -8.31 -11.60
C ALA A 184 -8.13 -6.79 -11.39
N HIS A 185 -6.89 -6.30 -11.24
CA HIS A 185 -6.63 -4.88 -11.00
C HIS A 185 -7.07 -4.00 -12.19
N SER A 186 -6.99 -4.49 -13.43
CA SER A 186 -7.50 -3.76 -14.60
C SER A 186 -9.03 -3.64 -14.60
N GLN A 187 -9.73 -4.69 -14.15
CA GLN A 187 -11.18 -4.65 -13.97
C GLN A 187 -11.57 -3.67 -12.86
N HIS A 188 -10.85 -3.70 -11.73
CA HIS A 188 -11.07 -2.75 -10.63
C HIS A 188 -10.85 -1.31 -11.08
N ALA A 189 -9.76 -1.05 -11.80
CA ALA A 189 -9.41 0.27 -12.33
C ALA A 189 -10.43 0.80 -13.34
N SER A 190 -11.08 -0.08 -14.12
CA SER A 190 -12.14 0.34 -15.05
C SER A 190 -13.33 0.97 -14.33
N ASN A 191 -13.51 0.66 -13.04
CA ASN A 191 -14.55 1.20 -12.17
C ASN A 191 -14.04 2.35 -11.30
N ASN A 192 -12.79 2.79 -11.47
CA ASN A 192 -12.18 3.88 -10.74
C ASN A 192 -11.90 5.08 -11.66
N PRO A 193 -12.66 6.20 -11.55
CA PRO A 193 -12.47 7.36 -12.41
C PRO A 193 -11.08 8.01 -12.26
N LYS A 194 -10.38 7.79 -11.13
CA LYS A 194 -9.05 8.33 -10.86
C LYS A 194 -7.91 7.47 -11.41
N ALA A 195 -8.16 6.21 -11.73
CA ALA A 195 -7.12 5.31 -12.21
C ALA A 195 -6.51 5.82 -13.53
N TYR A 196 -5.18 5.69 -13.63
CA TYR A 196 -4.45 6.08 -14.84
C TYR A 196 -4.74 5.13 -16.01
N TYR A 197 -4.65 3.80 -15.76
CA TYR A 197 -5.02 2.76 -16.72
C TYR A 197 -6.39 2.18 -16.39
N LYS A 198 -7.37 2.40 -17.28
CA LYS A 198 -8.76 1.93 -17.12
C LYS A 198 -9.13 0.80 -18.05
N ASN A 199 -8.27 0.50 -19.02
CA ASN A 199 -8.55 -0.55 -20.01
C ASN A 199 -8.39 -1.92 -19.36
N ARG A 200 -9.41 -2.75 -19.47
CA ARG A 200 -9.37 -4.15 -19.07
C ARG A 200 -8.40 -4.92 -19.96
N VAL A 201 -7.65 -5.83 -19.38
CA VAL A 201 -6.71 -6.70 -20.09
C VAL A 201 -7.03 -8.15 -19.80
N THR A 202 -6.58 -9.03 -20.69
CA THR A 202 -6.68 -10.48 -20.56
C THR A 202 -5.36 -11.07 -20.07
N VAL A 203 -5.37 -12.33 -19.65
CA VAL A 203 -4.14 -13.08 -19.35
C VAL A 203 -3.18 -13.10 -20.54
N GLU A 204 -3.73 -13.32 -21.75
CA GLU A 204 -2.96 -13.34 -22.98
C GLU A 204 -2.27 -12.00 -23.26
N ASP A 205 -2.95 -10.87 -23.01
CA ASP A 205 -2.35 -9.53 -23.13
C ASP A 205 -1.13 -9.38 -22.21
N VAL A 206 -1.23 -9.91 -20.98
CA VAL A 206 -0.15 -9.79 -19.98
C VAL A 206 1.05 -10.61 -20.42
N VAL A 207 0.88 -11.91 -20.70
CA VAL A 207 1.99 -12.81 -20.98
C VAL A 207 2.64 -12.58 -22.35
N ASN A 208 1.92 -11.94 -23.28
CA ASN A 208 2.45 -11.55 -24.59
C ASN A 208 2.97 -10.12 -24.63
N SER A 209 2.83 -9.34 -23.53
CA SER A 209 3.37 -7.99 -23.49
C SER A 209 4.91 -8.02 -23.52
N ARG A 210 5.53 -6.89 -23.85
CA ARG A 210 6.99 -6.81 -23.99
C ARG A 210 7.72 -7.32 -22.73
N MET A 211 8.67 -8.25 -22.90
CA MET A 211 9.54 -8.71 -21.83
C MET A 211 10.38 -7.55 -21.28
N ILE A 212 10.37 -7.37 -19.97
CA ILE A 212 11.19 -6.38 -19.24
C ILE A 212 12.42 -7.07 -18.63
N CYS A 213 12.18 -8.10 -17.85
CA CYS A 213 13.22 -8.91 -17.20
C CYS A 213 12.61 -10.26 -16.84
N LYS A 214 13.09 -11.35 -17.45
CA LYS A 214 12.50 -12.69 -17.26
C LYS A 214 12.31 -13.03 -15.77
N PRO A 215 11.08 -13.44 -15.33
CA PRO A 215 9.90 -13.75 -16.13
C PRO A 215 8.93 -12.56 -16.31
N LEU A 216 9.28 -11.33 -15.91
CA LEU A 216 8.40 -10.18 -15.88
C LEU A 216 8.21 -9.50 -17.24
N HIS A 217 6.98 -9.30 -17.64
CA HIS A 217 6.58 -8.54 -18.82
C HIS A 217 6.15 -7.11 -18.44
N LEU A 218 5.88 -6.27 -19.42
CA LEU A 218 5.50 -4.88 -19.21
C LEU A 218 4.23 -4.74 -18.36
N LEU A 219 3.22 -5.58 -18.60
CA LEU A 219 1.97 -5.53 -17.86
C LEU A 219 2.04 -6.19 -16.47
N ASP A 220 3.14 -6.87 -16.15
CA ASP A 220 3.44 -7.28 -14.78
C ASP A 220 3.94 -6.13 -13.91
N CYS A 221 4.32 -5.00 -14.49
CA CYS A 221 4.95 -3.90 -13.78
C CYS A 221 3.94 -2.80 -13.43
N CYS A 222 4.19 -2.12 -12.31
CA CYS A 222 3.41 -0.97 -11.88
C CYS A 222 3.50 0.22 -12.82
N VAL A 223 2.52 1.12 -12.70
CA VAL A 223 2.41 2.35 -13.49
C VAL A 223 3.13 3.50 -12.77
N GLU A 224 4.22 3.98 -13.34
CA GLU A 224 4.89 5.17 -12.82
C GLU A 224 4.05 6.42 -13.06
N THR A 225 3.71 7.14 -12.00
CA THR A 225 2.92 8.38 -12.03
C THR A 225 3.50 9.44 -11.10
N ASP A 226 3.17 10.70 -11.39
CA ASP A 226 3.37 11.83 -10.50
C ASP A 226 2.13 11.97 -9.63
N ASN A 227 2.29 11.98 -8.32
CA ASN A 227 1.17 12.04 -7.38
C ASN A 227 1.63 12.31 -5.94
N ALA A 228 0.66 12.61 -5.08
CA ALA A 228 0.82 12.57 -3.64
C ALA A 228 -0.43 11.99 -2.98
N THR A 229 -0.22 11.32 -1.86
CA THR A 229 -1.26 10.71 -1.04
C THR A 229 -0.96 10.94 0.43
N ALA A 230 -1.99 11.17 1.24
CA ALA A 230 -1.88 11.43 2.66
C ALA A 230 -2.99 10.74 3.45
N ILE A 231 -2.67 10.37 4.69
CA ILE A 231 -3.63 9.88 5.70
C ILE A 231 -3.45 10.68 6.98
N ILE A 232 -4.52 10.83 7.76
CA ILE A 232 -4.49 11.49 9.08
C ILE A 232 -4.91 10.49 10.15
N ILE A 233 -4.11 10.44 11.22
CA ILE A 233 -4.28 9.52 12.34
C ILE A 233 -4.43 10.32 13.64
N THR A 234 -5.40 9.91 14.47
CA THR A 234 -5.57 10.43 15.83
C THR A 234 -6.12 9.34 16.75
N SER A 235 -6.37 9.66 18.01
CA SER A 235 -7.02 8.71 18.94
C SER A 235 -8.43 8.35 18.49
N ALA A 236 -8.86 7.12 18.75
CA ALA A 236 -10.23 6.68 18.45
C ALA A 236 -11.28 7.46 19.24
N GLU A 237 -10.91 7.99 20.40
CA GLU A 237 -11.79 8.84 21.19
C GLU A 237 -12.08 10.16 20.47
N ARG A 238 -11.02 10.86 20.02
CA ARG A 238 -11.18 12.11 19.24
C ARG A 238 -11.89 11.86 17.91
N ALA A 239 -11.67 10.70 17.30
CA ALA A 239 -12.25 10.34 16.01
C ALA A 239 -13.79 10.33 16.01
N LYS A 240 -14.44 10.12 17.16
CA LYS A 240 -15.91 10.13 17.31
C LYS A 240 -16.53 11.49 17.01
N ASP A 241 -15.78 12.56 17.23
CA ASP A 241 -16.24 13.94 17.05
C ASP A 241 -15.90 14.50 15.66
N LEU A 242 -15.27 13.68 14.80
CA LEU A 242 -14.89 14.11 13.47
C LEU A 242 -15.93 13.73 12.40
N ARG A 243 -15.76 14.31 11.22
CA ARG A 243 -16.74 14.22 10.13
C ARG A 243 -16.99 12.80 9.63
N GLN A 244 -15.93 12.01 9.50
CA GLN A 244 -15.98 10.73 8.81
C GLN A 244 -16.05 9.54 9.77
N ILE A 245 -16.64 8.45 9.30
CA ILE A 245 -16.53 7.15 9.97
C ILE A 245 -15.07 6.78 10.05
N PRO A 246 -14.49 6.58 11.25
CA PRO A 246 -13.07 6.29 11.38
C PRO A 246 -12.75 4.86 10.95
N ALA A 247 -11.57 4.64 10.37
CA ALA A 247 -11.00 3.33 10.22
C ALA A 247 -10.13 3.01 11.44
N LEU A 248 -10.66 2.19 12.36
CA LEU A 248 -9.99 1.82 13.61
C LEU A 248 -8.84 0.86 13.34
N ILE A 249 -7.65 1.17 13.86
CA ILE A 249 -6.44 0.34 13.68
C ILE A 249 -6.49 -0.79 14.70
N ARG A 250 -6.66 -2.04 14.22
CA ARG A 250 -6.71 -3.23 15.08
C ARG A 250 -5.35 -3.83 15.35
N GLY A 251 -4.47 -3.81 14.36
CA GLY A 251 -3.13 -4.34 14.49
C GLY A 251 -2.21 -3.76 13.45
N VAL A 252 -0.96 -3.57 13.83
CA VAL A 252 0.08 -3.07 12.93
C VAL A 252 1.39 -3.80 13.22
N VAL A 253 2.13 -4.08 12.16
CA VAL A 253 3.51 -4.53 12.22
C VAL A 253 4.33 -3.69 11.25
N GLY A 254 5.47 -3.19 11.71
CA GLY A 254 6.25 -2.25 10.94
C GLY A 254 7.65 -2.73 10.63
N ARG A 255 8.06 -2.50 9.40
CA ARG A 255 9.36 -2.77 8.75
C ARG A 255 10.08 -4.00 9.31
N VAL A 256 9.37 -5.12 9.34
CA VAL A 256 9.94 -6.40 9.71
C VAL A 256 10.88 -6.84 8.59
N SER A 257 12.09 -7.24 8.92
CA SER A 257 13.00 -7.86 7.97
C SER A 257 12.91 -9.37 8.04
N LYS A 258 13.17 -10.04 6.93
CA LYS A 258 13.55 -11.45 6.98
C LYS A 258 14.98 -11.58 7.53
N PRO A 259 15.37 -12.73 8.09
CA PRO A 259 16.73 -12.92 8.59
C PRO A 259 17.77 -12.61 7.49
N ARG A 260 18.82 -11.85 7.81
CA ARG A 260 19.88 -11.46 6.88
C ARG A 260 19.36 -10.78 5.60
N ALA A 261 18.46 -9.79 5.78
CA ALA A 261 17.81 -9.07 4.69
C ALA A 261 18.69 -7.98 4.04
N ASP A 262 19.97 -8.05 4.21
CA ASP A 262 20.98 -7.17 3.61
C ASP A 262 20.97 -7.20 2.08
N LEU A 263 20.61 -8.35 1.49
CA LEU A 263 20.35 -8.49 0.06
C LEU A 263 19.01 -9.18 -0.17
N HIS A 264 18.32 -8.85 -1.25
CA HIS A 264 16.99 -9.37 -1.60
C HIS A 264 16.83 -10.88 -1.55
N TYR A 265 17.91 -11.60 -1.78
CA TYR A 265 17.94 -13.02 -2.11
C TYR A 265 18.79 -13.85 -1.17
N GLN A 266 19.39 -13.26 -0.13
CA GLN A 266 20.44 -13.98 0.62
C GLN A 266 19.95 -14.73 1.86
N ALA A 267 18.73 -14.52 2.32
CA ALA A 267 18.35 -15.10 3.59
C ALA A 267 17.16 -16.02 3.50
N GLY A 268 17.38 -17.29 3.83
CA GLY A 268 16.36 -18.32 3.83
C GLY A 268 15.79 -18.62 2.42
N PRO A 269 14.59 -19.18 2.32
CA PRO A 269 13.93 -19.37 1.03
C PRO A 269 13.70 -18.03 0.35
N ILE A 270 14.25 -17.85 -0.85
CA ILE A 270 14.20 -16.59 -1.59
C ILE A 270 12.75 -16.22 -1.96
N SER A 271 11.88 -17.21 -2.14
CA SER A 271 10.45 -17.04 -2.41
C SER A 271 9.62 -16.70 -1.17
N THR A 272 10.22 -16.64 0.02
CA THR A 272 9.55 -16.23 1.27
C THR A 272 9.85 -14.75 1.54
N VAL A 273 8.81 -13.93 1.73
CA VAL A 273 8.92 -12.50 2.03
C VAL A 273 8.76 -12.23 3.54
N ALA A 274 8.96 -10.98 3.95
CA ALA A 274 8.89 -10.61 5.36
C ALA A 274 7.53 -10.90 6.02
N GLY A 275 6.45 -11.02 5.23
CA GLY A 275 5.11 -11.40 5.69
C GLY A 275 5.08 -12.70 6.49
N HIS A 276 5.87 -13.68 6.10
CA HIS A 276 6.01 -14.94 6.84
C HIS A 276 6.43 -14.74 8.31
N TYR A 277 7.27 -13.74 8.57
CA TYR A 277 7.75 -13.42 9.92
C TYR A 277 6.84 -12.39 10.63
N ALA A 278 6.16 -11.55 9.88
CA ALA A 278 5.29 -10.49 10.39
C ALA A 278 3.87 -10.97 10.66
N GLY A 279 3.34 -11.87 9.83
CA GLY A 279 1.95 -12.32 9.83
C GLY A 279 1.47 -12.85 11.18
N PRO A 280 2.15 -13.81 11.82
CA PRO A 280 1.72 -14.34 13.12
C PRO A 280 1.54 -13.26 14.19
N ARG A 281 2.42 -12.25 14.22
CA ARG A 281 2.32 -11.12 15.14
C ARG A 281 1.20 -10.15 14.74
N LEU A 282 1.03 -9.91 13.46
CA LEU A 282 -0.07 -9.06 12.96
C LEU A 282 -1.42 -9.58 13.43
N TRP A 283 -1.70 -10.85 13.17
CA TRP A 283 -2.97 -11.49 13.51
C TRP A 283 -3.22 -11.56 15.01
N ARG A 284 -2.19 -11.87 15.79
CA ARG A 284 -2.28 -11.83 17.25
C ARG A 284 -2.61 -10.41 17.76
N ASN A 285 -1.93 -9.38 17.25
CA ASN A 285 -2.19 -7.99 17.64
C ASN A 285 -3.62 -7.57 17.24
N ALA A 286 -4.06 -7.96 16.05
CA ALA A 286 -5.40 -7.67 15.56
C ALA A 286 -6.49 -8.45 16.29
N GLY A 287 -6.18 -9.60 16.90
CA GLY A 287 -7.14 -10.48 17.56
C GLY A 287 -8.11 -11.13 16.58
N LEU A 288 -7.66 -11.40 15.37
CA LEU A 288 -8.39 -12.08 14.30
C LEU A 288 -7.40 -12.75 13.34
N GLY A 289 -7.89 -13.57 12.43
CA GLY A 289 -7.10 -14.24 11.39
C GLY A 289 -7.37 -13.70 9.98
N PRO A 290 -6.62 -14.18 8.98
CA PRO A 290 -6.80 -13.77 7.60
C PRO A 290 -8.19 -14.10 7.04
N ASP A 291 -8.86 -15.12 7.57
CA ASP A 291 -10.20 -15.52 7.10
C ASP A 291 -11.30 -14.51 7.42
N GLU A 292 -11.09 -13.65 8.40
CA GLU A 292 -12.03 -12.61 8.83
C GLU A 292 -11.87 -11.31 8.05
N VAL A 293 -10.90 -11.23 7.14
CA VAL A 293 -10.65 -10.04 6.32
C VAL A 293 -11.53 -10.04 5.09
N ASP A 294 -12.26 -8.95 4.86
CA ASP A 294 -13.17 -8.78 3.73
C ASP A 294 -12.46 -8.30 2.46
N VAL A 295 -11.56 -7.34 2.59
CA VAL A 295 -10.79 -6.76 1.48
C VAL A 295 -9.31 -6.62 1.84
N THR A 296 -8.45 -6.75 0.85
CA THR A 296 -7.01 -6.60 1.02
C THR A 296 -6.45 -5.52 0.12
N GLY A 297 -5.47 -4.76 0.64
CA GLY A 297 -4.55 -3.95 -0.14
C GLY A 297 -3.16 -4.59 -0.04
N SER A 298 -2.50 -4.83 -1.15
CA SER A 298 -1.16 -5.38 -1.18
C SER A 298 -0.23 -4.56 -2.06
N TYR A 299 1.03 -4.50 -1.69
CA TYR A 299 2.04 -3.80 -2.48
C TYR A 299 2.29 -4.52 -3.80
N ASP A 300 1.69 -4.03 -4.87
CA ASP A 300 1.70 -4.60 -6.20
C ASP A 300 2.64 -3.84 -7.17
N ALA A 301 3.90 -3.68 -6.79
CA ALA A 301 4.90 -3.16 -7.73
C ALA A 301 5.06 -4.07 -8.95
N PHE A 302 4.79 -5.36 -8.76
CA PHE A 302 4.69 -6.39 -9.80
C PHE A 302 3.54 -7.34 -9.46
N THR A 303 3.00 -8.03 -10.45
CA THR A 303 1.90 -8.98 -10.27
C THR A 303 2.19 -10.03 -9.19
N PHE A 304 3.37 -10.67 -9.26
CA PHE A 304 3.75 -11.72 -8.31
C PHE A 304 3.97 -11.21 -6.87
N THR A 305 4.24 -9.91 -6.67
CA THR A 305 4.41 -9.37 -5.31
C THR A 305 3.13 -9.42 -4.50
N THR A 306 1.97 -9.23 -5.14
CA THR A 306 0.65 -9.47 -4.53
C THR A 306 0.50 -10.92 -4.09
N MET A 307 0.74 -11.87 -5.00
CA MET A 307 0.61 -13.30 -4.73
C MET A 307 1.47 -13.73 -3.53
N LEU A 308 2.75 -13.35 -3.51
CA LEU A 308 3.66 -13.73 -2.42
C LEU A 308 3.26 -13.15 -1.06
N GLN A 309 2.74 -11.92 -1.03
CA GLN A 309 2.25 -11.32 0.22
C GLN A 309 0.99 -12.05 0.72
N LEU A 310 0.06 -12.39 -0.16
CA LEU A 310 -1.13 -13.16 0.22
C LEU A 310 -0.76 -14.52 0.83
N GLU A 311 0.22 -15.23 0.25
CA GLU A 311 0.73 -16.47 0.84
C GLU A 311 1.36 -16.26 2.21
N ASP A 312 2.34 -15.35 2.29
CA ASP A 312 3.19 -15.22 3.46
C ASP A 312 2.49 -14.56 4.65
N TYR A 313 1.40 -13.81 4.42
CA TYR A 313 0.49 -13.37 5.48
C TYR A 313 -0.62 -14.38 5.80
N GLY A 314 -0.65 -15.54 5.12
CA GLY A 314 -1.51 -16.68 5.47
C GLY A 314 -2.92 -16.64 4.89
N PHE A 315 -3.16 -15.86 3.80
CA PHE A 315 -4.45 -15.88 3.10
C PHE A 315 -4.65 -17.15 2.25
N CYS A 316 -3.58 -17.82 1.90
CA CYS A 316 -3.51 -19.15 1.32
C CYS A 316 -2.23 -19.85 1.76
N THR A 317 -2.14 -21.16 1.50
CA THR A 317 -0.95 -21.95 1.82
C THR A 317 0.21 -21.56 0.90
N LYS A 318 1.42 -21.61 1.43
CA LYS A 318 2.62 -21.37 0.63
C LYS A 318 2.72 -22.34 -0.55
N GLY A 319 2.87 -21.78 -1.77
CA GLY A 319 2.86 -22.53 -3.02
C GLY A 319 1.50 -22.58 -3.73
N GLU A 320 0.41 -22.21 -3.06
CA GLU A 320 -0.95 -22.18 -3.63
C GLU A 320 -1.36 -20.78 -4.13
N GLY A 321 -0.48 -19.79 -4.02
CA GLY A 321 -0.78 -18.41 -4.38
C GLY A 321 -1.17 -18.23 -5.83
N GLY A 322 -0.58 -19.01 -6.76
CA GLY A 322 -0.95 -19.00 -8.16
C GLY A 322 -2.43 -19.37 -8.38
N ASP A 323 -2.88 -20.45 -7.75
CA ASP A 323 -4.29 -20.88 -7.81
C ASP A 323 -5.21 -19.88 -7.10
N TYR A 324 -4.77 -19.33 -5.96
CA TYR A 324 -5.54 -18.34 -5.20
C TYR A 324 -5.83 -17.08 -5.98
N VAL A 325 -4.88 -16.55 -6.74
CA VAL A 325 -5.09 -15.31 -7.52
C VAL A 325 -5.79 -15.57 -8.84
N SER A 326 -5.77 -16.81 -9.37
CA SER A 326 -6.36 -17.16 -10.65
C SER A 326 -7.79 -17.71 -10.57
N ASN A 327 -8.28 -18.10 -9.38
CA ASN A 327 -9.60 -18.70 -9.21
C ASN A 327 -10.77 -17.70 -9.01
N GLY A 328 -10.51 -16.40 -9.13
CA GLY A 328 -11.51 -15.34 -8.96
C GLY A 328 -11.64 -14.78 -7.53
N THR A 329 -10.93 -15.32 -6.54
CA THR A 329 -11.00 -14.88 -5.14
C THR A 329 -10.67 -13.41 -4.96
N THR A 330 -9.68 -12.89 -5.71
CA THR A 330 -9.16 -11.51 -5.58
C THR A 330 -9.88 -10.47 -6.43
N PHE A 331 -10.84 -10.88 -7.25
CA PHE A 331 -11.64 -10.01 -8.10
C PHE A 331 -12.76 -9.31 -7.32
N LEU A 332 -13.24 -8.15 -7.79
CA LEU A 332 -14.51 -7.58 -7.33
C LEU A 332 -15.63 -8.60 -7.57
N GLY A 333 -16.45 -8.84 -6.55
CA GLY A 333 -17.43 -9.91 -6.53
C GLY A 333 -16.89 -11.27 -6.06
N GLY A 334 -15.57 -11.44 -5.96
CA GLY A 334 -14.94 -12.60 -5.33
C GLY A 334 -14.99 -12.56 -3.80
N ARG A 335 -14.49 -13.61 -3.17
CA ARG A 335 -14.54 -13.72 -1.70
C ARG A 335 -13.72 -12.62 -1.00
N ARG A 336 -12.56 -12.25 -1.56
CA ARG A 336 -11.64 -11.29 -0.93
C ARG A 336 -10.97 -10.42 -2.00
N PRO A 337 -11.66 -9.39 -2.48
CA PRO A 337 -11.09 -8.49 -3.45
C PRO A 337 -9.79 -7.86 -2.97
N ASN A 338 -8.83 -7.72 -3.90
CA ASN A 338 -7.52 -7.14 -3.63
C ASN A 338 -7.32 -5.89 -4.47
N ASN A 339 -6.81 -4.81 -3.86
CA ASN A 339 -6.52 -3.54 -4.55
C ASN A 339 -7.70 -3.05 -5.41
N THR A 340 -8.85 -2.83 -4.77
CA THR A 340 -10.12 -2.51 -5.45
C THR A 340 -10.13 -1.20 -6.24
N SER A 341 -9.12 -0.34 -6.05
CA SER A 341 -8.90 0.87 -6.87
C SER A 341 -8.14 0.60 -8.18
N GLY A 342 -7.55 -0.59 -8.33
CA GLY A 342 -6.64 -0.96 -9.41
C GLY A 342 -5.17 -1.00 -9.00
N GLY A 343 -4.83 -0.55 -7.81
CA GLY A 343 -3.50 -0.63 -7.21
C GLY A 343 -2.40 0.08 -8.00
N HIS A 344 -1.15 -0.22 -7.70
CA HIS A 344 0.00 0.31 -8.46
C HIS A 344 0.04 -0.16 -9.90
N LEU A 345 -0.56 -1.32 -10.19
CA LEU A 345 -0.58 -1.87 -11.55
C LEU A 345 -1.46 -1.08 -12.50
N CYS A 346 -2.47 -0.35 -12.00
CA CYS A 346 -3.44 0.33 -12.85
C CYS A 346 -3.80 1.75 -12.40
N GLU A 347 -4.02 1.98 -11.10
CA GLU A 347 -4.38 3.30 -10.58
C GLU A 347 -3.20 4.27 -10.65
N GLY A 348 -2.10 3.96 -9.97
CA GLY A 348 -0.91 4.79 -9.93
C GLY A 348 0.03 4.37 -8.82
N TYR A 349 1.33 4.60 -9.00
CA TYR A 349 2.33 4.15 -8.06
C TYR A 349 2.55 5.15 -6.91
N THR A 350 2.35 4.71 -5.67
CA THR A 350 2.37 5.55 -4.47
C THR A 350 3.20 4.97 -3.31
N HIS A 351 3.97 3.92 -3.54
CA HIS A 351 4.65 3.16 -2.46
C HIS A 351 3.70 2.62 -1.37
N GLY A 352 2.47 2.23 -1.72
CA GLY A 352 1.54 1.51 -0.83
C GLY A 352 0.47 2.36 -0.15
N ILE A 353 0.67 3.67 0.03
CA ILE A 353 -0.26 4.49 0.79
C ILE A 353 -1.65 4.62 0.13
N ALA A 354 -1.75 4.56 -1.21
CA ALA A 354 -3.04 4.59 -1.90
C ALA A 354 -3.93 3.38 -1.58
N MET A 355 -3.33 2.19 -1.34
CA MET A 355 -4.09 1.01 -0.92
C MET A 355 -4.71 1.22 0.46
N VAL A 356 -4.02 1.93 1.36
CA VAL A 356 -4.59 2.30 2.66
C VAL A 356 -5.77 3.25 2.47
N VAL A 357 -5.62 4.25 1.60
CA VAL A 357 -6.70 5.21 1.27
C VAL A 357 -7.93 4.48 0.71
N GLU A 358 -7.73 3.58 -0.25
CA GLU A 358 -8.82 2.80 -0.82
C GLU A 358 -9.51 1.91 0.23
N ASN A 359 -8.74 1.21 1.07
CA ASN A 359 -9.31 0.37 2.12
C ASN A 359 -10.07 1.18 3.18
N VAL A 360 -9.64 2.42 3.49
CA VAL A 360 -10.42 3.34 4.33
C VAL A 360 -11.76 3.69 3.67
N ARG A 361 -11.77 3.97 2.36
CA ARG A 361 -13.01 4.23 1.60
C ARG A 361 -13.92 3.01 1.57
N GLN A 362 -13.37 1.81 1.38
CA GLN A 362 -14.13 0.56 1.44
C GLN A 362 -14.79 0.36 2.81
N LEU A 363 -14.06 0.58 3.90
CA LEU A 363 -14.58 0.51 5.28
C LEU A 363 -15.67 1.55 5.55
N ARG A 364 -15.55 2.75 4.99
CA ARG A 364 -16.57 3.81 5.10
C ARG A 364 -17.79 3.58 4.24
N HIS A 365 -17.75 2.62 3.33
CA HIS A 365 -18.71 2.41 2.25
C HIS A 365 -18.81 3.65 1.32
N GLU A 366 -17.66 4.22 0.98
CA GLU A 366 -17.51 5.42 0.15
C GLU A 366 -16.54 5.22 -1.03
N ALA A 367 -16.20 3.95 -1.35
CA ALA A 367 -15.23 3.65 -2.40
C ALA A 367 -15.74 3.99 -3.81
N ASP A 368 -17.04 4.10 -4.00
CA ASP A 368 -17.65 4.41 -5.30
C ASP A 368 -18.20 5.83 -5.34
N ASP A 369 -17.38 6.74 -5.87
CA ASP A 369 -17.77 8.16 -6.02
C ASP A 369 -18.82 8.39 -7.11
N SER A 370 -19.06 7.41 -7.99
CA SER A 370 -20.04 7.51 -9.09
C SER A 370 -21.46 7.17 -8.65
N CYS A 371 -21.64 6.50 -7.53
CA CYS A 371 -22.94 6.16 -7.01
C CYS A 371 -23.71 7.38 -6.50
N PRO A 372 -25.01 7.51 -6.80
CA PRO A 372 -25.82 8.63 -6.30
C PRO A 372 -25.97 8.59 -4.79
N ILE A 373 -26.11 9.77 -4.20
CA ILE A 373 -26.49 9.91 -2.79
C ILE A 373 -27.99 9.79 -2.68
N GLY A 374 -28.46 8.85 -1.86
CA GLY A 374 -29.88 8.64 -1.60
C GLY A 374 -30.51 9.71 -0.69
N PRO A 375 -31.85 9.65 -0.49
CA PRO A 375 -32.56 10.56 0.40
C PRO A 375 -32.10 10.50 1.86
N ASP A 376 -31.47 9.40 2.27
CA ASP A 376 -30.90 9.17 3.60
C ASP A 376 -29.47 9.75 3.76
N GLY A 377 -28.97 10.44 2.73
CA GLY A 377 -27.61 11.00 2.70
C GLY A 377 -26.50 9.97 2.48
N LYS A 378 -26.83 8.70 2.22
CA LYS A 378 -25.86 7.64 1.98
C LYS A 378 -25.75 7.34 0.50
N ARG A 379 -24.53 6.87 0.08
CA ARG A 379 -24.34 6.40 -1.29
C ARG A 379 -25.13 5.11 -1.53
N GLN A 380 -25.82 5.07 -2.66
CA GLN A 380 -26.61 3.90 -3.08
C GLN A 380 -25.76 3.03 -4.01
N HIS A 381 -24.96 2.14 -3.43
CA HIS A 381 -24.11 1.24 -4.19
C HIS A 381 -24.94 0.19 -4.93
N THR A 382 -24.66 0.05 -6.21
CA THR A 382 -25.33 -0.97 -7.06
C THR A 382 -24.75 -2.36 -6.86
N TYR A 383 -23.47 -2.43 -6.43
CA TYR A 383 -22.66 -3.65 -6.37
C TYR A 383 -22.56 -4.38 -7.73
N ASP A 384 -22.84 -3.67 -8.82
CA ASP A 384 -22.57 -4.13 -10.16
C ASP A 384 -21.11 -3.83 -10.51
N HIS A 385 -20.31 -4.86 -10.63
CA HIS A 385 -18.88 -4.77 -10.90
C HIS A 385 -18.54 -4.88 -12.40
N SER A 386 -19.52 -4.69 -13.28
CA SER A 386 -19.31 -4.53 -14.72
C SER A 386 -18.43 -3.30 -15.01
N GLU A 387 -17.98 -3.16 -16.26
CA GLU A 387 -17.12 -2.04 -16.67
C GLU A 387 -17.81 -0.70 -16.46
N GLY A 388 -17.13 0.22 -15.77
CA GLY A 388 -17.68 1.53 -15.39
C GLY A 388 -18.72 1.48 -14.26
N GLY A 389 -18.88 0.31 -13.62
CA GLY A 389 -19.83 0.10 -12.52
C GLY A 389 -19.23 0.38 -11.14
N CYS A 390 -19.81 -0.24 -10.14
CA CYS A 390 -19.49 -0.05 -8.72
C CYS A 390 -18.18 -0.78 -8.34
N ARG A 391 -17.28 -0.11 -7.59
CA ARG A 391 -16.12 -0.78 -6.98
C ARG A 391 -16.27 -1.02 -5.48
N GLN A 392 -17.33 -0.54 -4.84
CA GLN A 392 -17.59 -0.81 -3.44
C GLN A 392 -17.90 -2.29 -3.22
N VAL A 393 -17.18 -2.91 -2.30
CA VAL A 393 -17.45 -4.27 -1.84
C VAL A 393 -18.56 -4.24 -0.79
N LYS A 394 -19.49 -5.18 -0.87
CA LYS A 394 -20.65 -5.21 0.03
C LYS A 394 -20.24 -5.62 1.44
N GLY A 395 -20.66 -4.83 2.45
CA GLY A 395 -20.56 -5.21 3.86
C GLY A 395 -19.13 -5.30 4.39
N VAL A 396 -18.22 -4.46 3.89
CA VAL A 396 -16.82 -4.43 4.38
C VAL A 396 -16.77 -3.92 5.81
N GLU A 397 -16.25 -4.74 6.71
CA GLU A 397 -16.01 -4.41 8.12
C GLU A 397 -14.54 -4.51 8.51
N ILE A 398 -13.78 -5.42 7.87
CA ILE A 398 -12.36 -5.66 8.15
C ILE A 398 -11.55 -5.55 6.87
N SER A 399 -10.47 -4.78 6.92
CA SER A 399 -9.49 -4.70 5.83
C SER A 399 -8.07 -4.97 6.32
N ALA A 400 -7.23 -5.49 5.43
CA ALA A 400 -5.79 -5.64 5.68
C ALA A 400 -4.97 -4.96 4.58
N ASN A 401 -3.93 -4.24 4.98
CA ASN A 401 -2.93 -3.68 4.09
C ASN A 401 -1.59 -4.38 4.31
N LEU A 402 -0.97 -4.79 3.21
CA LEU A 402 0.28 -5.55 3.18
C LEU A 402 1.32 -4.75 2.42
N GLY A 403 2.43 -4.44 3.07
CA GLY A 403 3.53 -3.67 2.51
C GLY A 403 4.78 -4.52 2.28
N TRP A 404 5.47 -4.26 1.19
CA TRP A 404 6.73 -4.89 0.86
C TRP A 404 7.72 -3.88 0.27
N ALA A 405 8.97 -3.94 0.70
CA ALA A 405 10.06 -3.17 0.11
C ALA A 405 11.35 -4.00 0.01
N THR A 406 12.24 -3.47 -0.78
CA THR A 406 13.63 -3.93 -0.84
C THR A 406 14.44 -3.35 0.32
N PRO A 407 15.38 -4.07 0.92
CA PRO A 407 15.78 -5.46 0.69
C PRO A 407 15.03 -6.49 1.57
N GLY A 408 13.83 -6.91 1.17
CA GLY A 408 13.10 -7.98 1.86
C GLY A 408 12.46 -7.56 3.19
N THR A 409 12.07 -6.28 3.32
CA THR A 409 11.32 -5.78 4.46
C THR A 409 9.82 -5.77 4.15
N GLY A 410 9.00 -6.00 5.17
CA GLY A 410 7.55 -5.94 5.07
C GLY A 410 6.92 -5.20 6.24
N SER A 411 5.72 -4.74 6.04
CA SER A 411 4.84 -4.16 7.04
C SER A 411 3.40 -4.59 6.76
N ALA A 412 2.54 -4.50 7.74
CA ALA A 412 1.13 -4.73 7.51
C ALA A 412 0.28 -4.06 8.58
N MET A 413 -0.97 -3.83 8.23
CA MET A 413 -1.96 -3.23 9.11
C MET A 413 -3.32 -3.86 8.88
N VAL A 414 -4.05 -4.10 9.97
CA VAL A 414 -5.46 -4.49 9.95
C VAL A 414 -6.30 -3.35 10.49
N MET A 415 -7.35 -3.01 9.76
CA MET A 415 -8.29 -1.97 10.14
C MET A 415 -9.71 -2.54 10.22
N ARG A 416 -10.53 -1.92 11.07
CA ARG A 416 -11.96 -2.19 11.19
C ARG A 416 -12.76 -0.90 10.99
N ARG A 417 -13.93 -1.05 10.42
CA ARG A 417 -14.92 0.04 10.35
C ARG A 417 -15.29 0.51 11.75
N GLY A 418 -15.21 1.81 12.00
CA GLY A 418 -15.74 2.43 13.19
C GLY A 418 -17.28 2.51 13.18
N VAL A 419 -17.88 2.83 14.29
CA VAL A 419 -19.33 3.09 14.44
C VAL A 419 -19.59 4.55 14.65
#